data_7badc35ce7c0040d4aca6e259af38f6a
#
_entry.id   7badc35ce7c0040d4aca6e259af38f6a
#
_cell.length_a   1.000
_cell.length_b   1.000
_cell.length_c   1.000
_cell.angle_alpha   90.00
_cell.angle_beta   90.00
_cell.angle_gamma   90.00
#
_symmetry.space_group_name_H-M   'P 1'
#
loop_
_entity.id
_entity.type
_entity.pdbx_description
1 polymer ?
#
loop_
_entity_poly.entity_id
_entity_poly.type
_entity_poly.pdbx_seq_one_letter_code
_entity_poly.pdbx_strand_id
1 'polypeptide(L)'
;MNLQQIFDNTDFVHASGTKEELQVAEYLKMQCEKAGVTARLEGFRVAMGEIEDAHLYADGEELTCKAFTCCGSGNVEGELYYMPGTDAVSIAGAKDKIVLMDTQGIGFFTYQDLMKAGAKAILFQYGNMYYPQTDIDQRDLREAVVGEERKVFCAMLHSSEAVKLVKNGAKQIKLEIKQKEYDGESHNVIAELPGKRDEWIVLSAHYDTTSLSHGAYDNMSGCAGLLGIMEQMKEKELNYGLRFMFCGSEERGLLGSKAYVRDHEAELEKIVLNINLDMIGTYMGKFIACVSAEEKLSHYISYMAAEVGFPVASKTGVYSSDSTPFADKGIPAVSFARIAGGNVAPIHCRYDLKEVMSMEQLQRDIDLQYLRTVLQMQQSARLQERYRKISKSSLMNICSAREKIYKNISAIIVKLIFMQPEIPHGI
;
A
#
# COMPACT_ATOMS: atom_id res chain seq x y z
N MET A 1 20.14 19.71 7.71
CA MET A 1 18.83 19.33 8.31
C MET A 1 19.07 18.34 9.46
N ASN A 2 18.31 18.38 10.53
CA ASN A 2 18.38 17.38 11.61
C ASN A 2 17.27 16.33 11.39
N LEU A 3 17.63 15.14 10.91
CA LEU A 3 16.67 14.07 10.61
C LEU A 3 15.91 13.60 11.86
N GLN A 4 16.55 13.57 13.05
CA GLN A 4 15.89 13.17 14.29
C GLN A 4 14.68 14.05 14.61
N GLN A 5 14.78 15.36 14.36
CA GLN A 5 13.67 16.29 14.60
C GLN A 5 12.43 16.00 13.75
N ILE A 6 12.57 15.35 12.59
CA ILE A 6 11.42 14.96 11.76
C ILE A 6 10.59 13.94 12.54
N PHE A 7 11.24 12.88 13.03
CA PHE A 7 10.58 11.84 13.82
C PHE A 7 10.00 12.38 15.14
N ASP A 8 10.73 13.26 15.83
CA ASP A 8 10.24 13.84 17.09
C ASP A 8 9.00 14.71 16.91
N ASN A 9 8.84 15.36 15.74
CA ASN A 9 7.68 16.21 15.44
C ASN A 9 6.50 15.45 14.81
N THR A 10 6.67 14.20 14.40
CA THR A 10 5.63 13.37 13.77
C THR A 10 5.36 12.07 14.56
N ASP A 11 5.80 11.99 15.83
CA ASP A 11 5.65 10.84 16.72
C ASP A 11 4.22 10.73 17.27
N PHE A 12 3.25 10.60 16.38
CA PHE A 12 1.84 10.39 16.69
C PHE A 12 1.11 9.76 15.48
N VAL A 13 -0.03 9.14 15.72
CA VAL A 13 -0.86 8.58 14.65
C VAL A 13 -1.40 9.72 13.77
N HIS A 14 -1.15 9.64 12.47
CA HIS A 14 -1.63 10.60 11.47
C HIS A 14 -2.24 9.87 10.27
N ALA A 15 -3.31 9.13 10.58
CA ALA A 15 -4.00 8.31 9.61
C ALA A 15 -4.69 9.14 8.51
N SER A 16 -4.80 8.55 7.34
CA SER A 16 -5.39 9.11 6.13
C SER A 16 -6.72 9.85 6.37
N GLY A 17 -6.85 11.07 5.86
CA GLY A 17 -8.06 11.91 5.92
C GLY A 17 -8.32 12.54 7.28
N THR A 18 -7.39 12.45 8.24
CA THR A 18 -7.52 13.07 9.57
C THR A 18 -6.87 14.46 9.63
N LYS A 19 -7.22 15.23 10.67
CA LYS A 19 -6.55 16.53 10.93
C LYS A 19 -5.07 16.34 11.27
N GLU A 20 -4.71 15.21 11.86
CA GLU A 20 -3.35 14.84 12.19
C GLU A 20 -2.53 14.58 10.90
N GLU A 21 -3.12 13.96 9.87
CA GLU A 21 -2.50 13.82 8.55
C GLU A 21 -2.22 15.21 7.93
N LEU A 22 -3.21 16.11 7.94
CA LEU A 22 -3.02 17.48 7.45
C LEU A 22 -1.93 18.23 8.23
N GLN A 23 -1.85 18.04 9.55
CA GLN A 23 -0.78 18.64 10.37
C GLN A 23 0.61 18.18 9.91
N VAL A 24 0.78 16.90 9.56
CA VAL A 24 2.05 16.38 9.03
C VAL A 24 2.30 16.92 7.62
N ALA A 25 1.30 17.04 6.75
CA ALA A 25 1.44 17.65 5.44
C ALA A 25 1.95 19.10 5.53
N GLU A 26 1.35 19.91 6.41
CA GLU A 26 1.77 21.28 6.67
C GLU A 26 3.20 21.34 7.24
N TYR A 27 3.53 20.41 8.13
CA TYR A 27 4.89 20.29 8.67
C TYR A 27 5.91 19.98 7.57
N LEU A 28 5.64 19.01 6.68
CA LEU A 28 6.52 18.65 5.56
C LEU A 28 6.69 19.82 4.58
N LYS A 29 5.59 20.50 4.25
CA LYS A 29 5.62 21.73 3.44
C LYS A 29 6.53 22.77 4.06
N MET A 30 6.37 23.04 5.36
CA MET A 30 7.24 23.97 6.09
C MET A 30 8.71 23.55 6.08
N GLN A 31 9.04 22.24 6.15
CA GLN A 31 10.41 21.77 6.07
C GLN A 31 11.01 22.02 4.66
N CYS A 32 10.25 21.83 3.59
CA CYS A 32 10.68 22.19 2.24
C CYS A 32 10.98 23.69 2.13
N GLU A 33 10.08 24.54 2.64
CA GLU A 33 10.23 25.99 2.62
C GLU A 33 11.43 26.48 3.45
N LYS A 34 11.70 25.84 4.61
CA LYS A 34 12.92 26.09 5.39
C LYS A 34 14.21 25.71 4.65
N ALA A 35 14.13 24.68 3.79
CA ALA A 35 15.24 24.33 2.90
C ALA A 35 15.40 25.32 1.73
N GLY A 36 14.51 26.31 1.59
CA GLY A 36 14.50 27.29 0.49
C GLY A 36 13.81 26.78 -0.78
N VAL A 37 13.04 25.71 -0.68
CA VAL A 37 12.31 25.10 -1.82
C VAL A 37 10.81 25.38 -1.65
N THR A 38 10.22 26.05 -2.62
CA THR A 38 8.77 26.31 -2.60
C THR A 38 7.98 25.02 -2.66
N ALA A 39 6.99 24.89 -1.76
CA ALA A 39 6.14 23.73 -1.69
C ALA A 39 4.64 24.13 -1.67
N ARG A 40 3.80 23.24 -2.20
CA ARG A 40 2.34 23.40 -2.21
C ARG A 40 1.64 22.13 -1.74
N LEU A 41 0.41 22.30 -1.27
CA LEU A 41 -0.51 21.19 -0.99
C LEU A 41 -1.42 20.98 -2.18
N GLU A 42 -1.64 19.76 -2.58
CA GLU A 42 -2.61 19.36 -3.60
C GLU A 42 -3.64 18.43 -2.96
N GLY A 43 -4.86 18.96 -2.72
CA GLY A 43 -5.94 18.22 -2.06
C GLY A 43 -6.62 17.23 -2.98
N PHE A 44 -7.10 16.13 -2.42
CA PHE A 44 -7.92 15.13 -3.12
C PHE A 44 -8.93 14.47 -2.17
N ARG A 45 -10.04 14.00 -2.76
CA ARG A 45 -11.12 13.33 -2.01
C ARG A 45 -10.67 11.98 -1.48
N VAL A 46 -11.06 11.67 -0.24
CA VAL A 46 -10.92 10.36 0.39
C VAL A 46 -12.27 9.94 0.98
N ALA A 47 -12.75 8.73 0.66
CA ALA A 47 -13.94 8.19 1.33
C ALA A 47 -13.61 7.86 2.78
N MET A 48 -14.35 8.42 3.71
CA MET A 48 -14.14 8.30 5.15
C MET A 48 -15.32 7.63 5.83
N GLY A 49 -15.04 7.01 6.98
CA GLY A 49 -16.07 6.44 7.84
C GLY A 49 -15.69 6.58 9.31
N GLU A 50 -16.68 6.86 10.13
CA GLU A 50 -16.56 6.90 11.59
C GLU A 50 -17.49 5.84 12.18
N ILE A 51 -16.90 4.85 12.85
CA ILE A 51 -17.68 3.79 13.53
C ILE A 51 -18.25 4.39 14.82
N GLU A 52 -19.58 4.45 14.90
CA GLU A 52 -20.30 4.86 16.11
C GLU A 52 -20.49 3.66 17.06
N ASP A 53 -20.74 2.48 16.50
CA ASP A 53 -20.93 1.26 17.26
C ASP A 53 -20.73 0.01 16.39
N ALA A 54 -20.21 -1.09 16.97
CA ALA A 54 -20.05 -2.35 16.27
C ALA A 54 -20.05 -3.53 17.23
N HIS A 55 -20.93 -4.51 16.96
CA HIS A 55 -21.07 -5.73 17.75
C HIS A 55 -21.01 -6.98 16.88
N LEU A 56 -20.27 -7.96 17.33
CA LEU A 56 -20.17 -9.27 16.70
C LEU A 56 -20.55 -10.34 17.71
N TYR A 57 -21.50 -11.19 17.35
CA TYR A 57 -21.93 -12.31 18.15
C TYR A 57 -21.70 -13.63 17.44
N ALA A 58 -21.24 -14.65 18.15
CA ALA A 58 -21.13 -16.02 17.69
C ALA A 58 -21.94 -16.92 18.61
N ASP A 59 -22.96 -17.62 18.07
CA ASP A 59 -23.90 -18.46 18.82
C ASP A 59 -24.49 -17.76 20.08
N GLY A 60 -24.66 -16.41 19.98
CA GLY A 60 -25.19 -15.56 21.05
C GLY A 60 -24.15 -15.00 22.04
N GLU A 61 -22.88 -15.39 21.93
CA GLU A 61 -21.77 -14.85 22.73
C GLU A 61 -21.13 -13.66 22.00
N GLU A 62 -20.94 -12.53 22.68
CA GLU A 62 -20.32 -11.34 22.10
C GLU A 62 -18.80 -11.49 22.04
N LEU A 63 -18.22 -11.08 20.90
CA LEU A 63 -16.80 -11.12 20.63
C LEU A 63 -16.25 -9.71 20.35
N THR A 64 -15.02 -9.46 20.76
CA THR A 64 -14.33 -8.23 20.42
C THR A 64 -14.00 -8.17 18.94
N CYS A 65 -14.45 -7.13 18.26
CA CYS A 65 -14.15 -6.88 16.86
C CYS A 65 -13.90 -5.40 16.60
N LYS A 66 -13.33 -5.07 15.43
CA LYS A 66 -13.38 -3.74 14.81
C LYS A 66 -14.06 -3.85 13.45
N ALA A 67 -15.18 -3.16 13.27
CA ALA A 67 -15.82 -3.07 11.98
C ALA A 67 -14.96 -2.28 11.01
N PHE A 68 -15.01 -2.63 9.73
CA PHE A 68 -14.38 -1.79 8.69
C PHE A 68 -15.18 -0.51 8.51
N THR A 69 -14.49 0.60 8.33
CA THR A 69 -15.13 1.83 7.86
C THR A 69 -15.53 1.67 6.38
N CYS A 70 -16.47 2.48 5.93
CA CYS A 70 -16.96 2.51 4.55
C CYS A 70 -17.62 1.21 4.06
N CYS A 71 -18.04 0.31 4.96
CA CYS A 71 -18.70 -0.95 4.60
C CYS A 71 -20.24 -0.93 4.78
N GLY A 72 -20.82 0.23 5.11
CA GLY A 72 -22.25 0.41 5.35
C GLY A 72 -22.66 0.23 6.80
N SER A 73 -23.93 0.58 7.12
CA SER A 73 -24.55 0.42 8.43
C SER A 73 -25.75 -0.52 8.37
N GLY A 74 -25.96 -1.31 9.43
CA GLY A 74 -27.07 -2.23 9.56
C GLY A 74 -26.69 -3.49 10.34
N ASN A 75 -27.42 -4.57 10.11
CA ASN A 75 -27.13 -5.86 10.71
C ASN A 75 -27.18 -6.97 9.66
N VAL A 76 -26.47 -8.05 9.91
CA VAL A 76 -26.47 -9.26 9.11
C VAL A 76 -26.33 -10.47 9.99
N GLU A 77 -27.10 -11.52 9.68
CA GLU A 77 -27.00 -12.82 10.34
C GLU A 77 -26.77 -13.92 9.30
N GLY A 78 -26.01 -14.91 9.67
CA GLY A 78 -25.75 -16.05 8.81
C GLY A 78 -24.87 -17.11 9.45
N GLU A 79 -24.79 -18.23 8.77
CA GLU A 79 -23.91 -19.31 9.15
C GLU A 79 -22.46 -18.94 8.88
N LEU A 80 -21.57 -19.27 9.83
CA LEU A 80 -20.13 -19.09 9.67
C LEU A 80 -19.57 -20.06 8.63
N TYR A 81 -18.75 -19.53 7.74
CA TYR A 81 -17.96 -20.32 6.81
C TYR A 81 -16.48 -19.89 6.91
N TYR A 82 -15.63 -20.74 7.47
CA TYR A 82 -14.20 -20.55 7.38
C TYR A 82 -13.72 -20.89 5.96
N MET A 83 -13.22 -19.89 5.25
CA MET A 83 -12.76 -20.02 3.87
C MET A 83 -11.22 -20.17 3.86
N PRO A 84 -10.68 -21.36 3.62
CA PRO A 84 -9.25 -21.63 3.76
C PRO A 84 -8.39 -21.09 2.60
N GLY A 85 -9.01 -20.72 1.50
CA GLY A 85 -8.32 -20.24 0.29
C GLY A 85 -9.24 -19.40 -0.59
N THR A 86 -8.70 -18.89 -1.69
CA THR A 86 -9.43 -18.08 -2.67
C THR A 86 -9.63 -18.80 -4.00
N ASP A 87 -9.53 -20.11 -3.99
CA ASP A 87 -9.85 -20.96 -5.14
C ASP A 87 -11.37 -21.07 -5.38
N ALA A 88 -11.75 -21.54 -6.56
CA ALA A 88 -13.16 -21.59 -6.98
C ALA A 88 -14.05 -22.46 -6.06
N VAL A 89 -13.48 -23.50 -5.44
CA VAL A 89 -14.24 -24.39 -4.52
C VAL A 89 -14.50 -23.66 -3.20
N SER A 90 -13.49 -23.02 -2.65
CA SER A 90 -13.60 -22.20 -1.44
C SER A 90 -14.59 -21.04 -1.64
N ILE A 91 -14.51 -20.33 -2.76
CA ILE A 91 -15.45 -19.24 -3.11
C ILE A 91 -16.89 -19.76 -3.21
N ALA A 92 -17.12 -20.91 -3.86
CA ALA A 92 -18.46 -21.48 -3.99
C ALA A 92 -19.13 -21.82 -2.65
N GLY A 93 -18.35 -22.15 -1.62
CA GLY A 93 -18.82 -22.39 -0.25
C GLY A 93 -19.36 -21.15 0.47
N ALA A 94 -19.09 -19.95 -0.03
CA ALA A 94 -19.44 -18.66 0.58
C ALA A 94 -20.94 -18.28 0.40
N LYS A 95 -21.69 -19.03 -0.43
CA LYS A 95 -23.08 -18.69 -0.75
C LYS A 95 -23.95 -18.63 0.51
N ASP A 96 -24.60 -17.48 0.71
CA ASP A 96 -25.49 -17.18 1.84
C ASP A 96 -24.83 -17.26 3.24
N LYS A 97 -23.47 -17.25 3.30
CA LYS A 97 -22.69 -17.39 4.53
C LYS A 97 -22.04 -16.08 4.94
N ILE A 98 -21.63 -16.01 6.20
CA ILE A 98 -20.66 -15.04 6.72
C ILE A 98 -19.28 -15.70 6.65
N VAL A 99 -18.41 -15.13 5.83
CA VAL A 99 -17.10 -15.73 5.49
C VAL A 99 -16.05 -15.28 6.48
N LEU A 100 -15.32 -16.18 7.10
CA LEU A 100 -14.11 -15.90 7.85
C LEU A 100 -12.89 -16.23 6.99
N MET A 101 -12.08 -15.22 6.72
CA MET A 101 -10.84 -15.33 5.91
C MET A 101 -9.60 -15.33 6.80
N ASP A 102 -8.61 -16.13 6.42
CA ASP A 102 -7.27 -16.15 7.05
C ASP A 102 -6.36 -15.06 6.43
N THR A 103 -6.85 -13.81 6.44
CA THR A 103 -6.15 -12.64 5.91
C THR A 103 -6.55 -11.38 6.66
N GLN A 104 -5.77 -10.31 6.52
CA GLN A 104 -6.05 -8.99 7.10
C GLN A 104 -6.86 -8.06 6.19
N GLY A 105 -7.19 -8.50 4.99
CA GLY A 105 -7.92 -7.73 4.00
C GLY A 105 -8.21 -8.54 2.76
N ILE A 106 -8.82 -7.92 1.77
CA ILE A 106 -9.28 -8.56 0.56
C ILE A 106 -8.91 -7.75 -0.67
N GLY A 107 -8.46 -8.43 -1.73
CA GLY A 107 -8.21 -7.81 -3.03
C GLY A 107 -9.46 -7.76 -3.91
N PHE A 108 -9.43 -6.89 -4.93
CA PHE A 108 -10.53 -6.66 -5.86
C PHE A 108 -11.15 -7.95 -6.41
N PHE A 109 -10.38 -8.83 -7.02
CA PHE A 109 -10.91 -10.03 -7.68
C PHE A 109 -11.60 -10.98 -6.69
N THR A 110 -10.98 -11.22 -5.54
CA THR A 110 -11.58 -12.08 -4.51
C THR A 110 -12.88 -11.49 -3.97
N TYR A 111 -12.94 -10.16 -3.79
CA TYR A 111 -14.16 -9.48 -3.38
C TYR A 111 -15.28 -9.66 -4.42
N GLN A 112 -14.98 -9.40 -5.71
CA GLN A 112 -15.92 -9.57 -6.81
C GLN A 112 -16.47 -11.01 -6.86
N ASP A 113 -15.60 -12.00 -6.71
CA ASP A 113 -15.98 -13.40 -6.75
C ASP A 113 -16.86 -13.78 -5.55
N LEU A 114 -16.56 -13.28 -4.33
CA LEU A 114 -17.41 -13.49 -3.15
C LEU A 114 -18.78 -12.81 -3.29
N MET A 115 -18.84 -11.61 -3.88
CA MET A 115 -20.13 -10.94 -4.13
C MET A 115 -20.99 -11.72 -5.11
N LYS A 116 -20.41 -12.22 -6.19
CA LYS A 116 -21.09 -13.09 -7.18
C LYS A 116 -21.51 -14.42 -6.56
N ALA A 117 -20.72 -15.00 -5.67
CA ALA A 117 -21.08 -16.21 -4.93
C ALA A 117 -22.21 -15.99 -3.90
N GLY A 118 -22.48 -14.74 -3.50
CA GLY A 118 -23.56 -14.40 -2.56
C GLY A 118 -23.14 -14.40 -1.10
N ALA A 119 -21.86 -14.13 -0.78
CA ALA A 119 -21.40 -13.95 0.60
C ALA A 119 -22.18 -12.82 1.29
N LYS A 120 -22.60 -13.01 2.54
CA LYS A 120 -23.40 -12.02 3.29
C LYS A 120 -22.54 -10.96 3.98
N ALA A 121 -21.43 -11.36 4.57
CA ALA A 121 -20.46 -10.50 5.24
C ALA A 121 -19.09 -11.18 5.21
N ILE A 122 -18.04 -10.42 5.54
CA ILE A 122 -16.66 -10.93 5.57
C ILE A 122 -16.03 -10.57 6.90
N LEU A 123 -15.51 -11.59 7.57
CA LEU A 123 -14.69 -11.45 8.77
C LEU A 123 -13.23 -11.72 8.41
N PHE A 124 -12.34 -10.92 8.98
CA PHE A 124 -10.90 -11.03 8.82
C PHE A 124 -10.25 -11.31 10.17
N GLN A 125 -9.02 -11.78 10.16
CA GLN A 125 -8.26 -11.96 11.38
C GLN A 125 -6.96 -11.15 11.36
N TYR A 126 -6.53 -10.69 12.54
CA TYR A 126 -5.31 -9.91 12.74
C TYR A 126 -4.60 -10.32 14.02
N GLY A 127 -3.28 -10.10 14.03
CA GLY A 127 -2.46 -10.37 15.18
C GLY A 127 -1.94 -11.80 15.25
N ASN A 128 -1.44 -12.18 16.42
CA ASN A 128 -0.86 -13.49 16.67
C ASN A 128 -1.56 -14.14 17.85
N MET A 129 -2.03 -15.38 17.69
CA MET A 129 -2.77 -16.09 18.73
C MET A 129 -2.00 -16.24 20.05
N TYR A 130 -0.68 -16.15 20.04
CA TYR A 130 0.17 -16.20 21.23
C TYR A 130 0.39 -14.84 21.90
N TYR A 131 -0.04 -13.75 21.24
CA TYR A 131 0.06 -12.37 21.76
C TYR A 131 -1.33 -11.71 21.76
N PRO A 132 -2.23 -12.13 22.67
CA PRO A 132 -3.63 -11.69 22.66
C PRO A 132 -3.83 -10.20 22.98
N GLN A 133 -2.79 -9.50 23.46
CA GLN A 133 -2.82 -8.07 23.74
C GLN A 133 -2.54 -7.20 22.50
N THR A 134 -2.30 -7.82 21.34
CA THR A 134 -2.14 -7.06 20.10
C THR A 134 -3.44 -6.37 19.73
N ASP A 135 -3.42 -5.06 19.57
CA ASP A 135 -4.60 -4.33 19.14
C ASP A 135 -4.99 -4.69 17.72
N ILE A 136 -6.29 -4.63 17.46
CA ILE A 136 -6.83 -4.77 16.12
C ILE A 136 -6.76 -3.40 15.42
N ASP A 137 -6.10 -3.34 14.27
CA ASP A 137 -6.05 -2.13 13.44
C ASP A 137 -7.42 -1.81 12.84
N GLN A 138 -7.73 -0.50 12.70
CA GLN A 138 -8.93 -0.04 12.02
C GLN A 138 -8.72 -0.08 10.52
N ARG A 139 -9.50 -0.88 9.81
CA ARG A 139 -9.43 -1.02 8.36
C ARG A 139 -10.64 -0.37 7.69
N ASP A 140 -10.54 -0.17 6.38
CA ASP A 140 -11.63 0.32 5.54
C ASP A 140 -11.96 -0.66 4.40
N LEU A 141 -13.21 -0.67 3.99
CA LEU A 141 -13.62 -1.32 2.76
C LEU A 141 -13.42 -0.34 1.60
N ARG A 142 -12.29 -0.48 0.92
CA ARG A 142 -11.83 0.47 -0.11
C ARG A 142 -12.77 0.48 -1.32
N GLU A 143 -13.11 1.67 -1.82
CA GLU A 143 -13.93 1.83 -3.03
C GLU A 143 -13.35 1.07 -4.23
N ALA A 144 -12.02 1.07 -4.37
CA ALA A 144 -11.33 0.33 -5.43
C ALA A 144 -11.48 -1.21 -5.32
N VAL A 145 -11.79 -1.74 -4.14
CA VAL A 145 -12.07 -3.17 -3.91
C VAL A 145 -13.53 -3.48 -4.23
N VAL A 146 -14.43 -2.60 -3.82
CA VAL A 146 -15.87 -2.74 -4.06
C VAL A 146 -16.18 -2.64 -5.55
N GLY A 147 -15.60 -1.68 -6.27
CA GLY A 147 -15.90 -1.42 -7.67
C GLY A 147 -17.39 -1.14 -7.88
N GLU A 148 -18.01 -1.86 -8.81
CA GLU A 148 -19.45 -1.77 -9.11
C GLU A 148 -20.32 -2.72 -8.29
N GLU A 149 -19.71 -3.56 -7.45
CA GLU A 149 -20.44 -4.53 -6.64
C GLU A 149 -21.07 -3.87 -5.40
N ARG A 150 -21.99 -4.60 -4.75
CA ARG A 150 -22.58 -4.17 -3.48
C ARG A 150 -21.54 -4.16 -2.35
N LYS A 151 -21.66 -3.24 -1.42
CA LYS A 151 -20.94 -3.31 -0.16
C LYS A 151 -21.48 -4.44 0.72
N VAL A 152 -20.61 -5.08 1.50
CA VAL A 152 -20.99 -6.03 2.56
C VAL A 152 -20.29 -5.62 3.85
N PHE A 153 -20.92 -5.95 4.97
CA PHE A 153 -20.32 -5.69 6.28
C PHE A 153 -19.02 -6.47 6.44
N CYS A 154 -18.01 -5.77 6.91
CA CYS A 154 -16.70 -6.33 7.16
C CYS A 154 -16.26 -6.03 8.59
N ALA A 155 -15.65 -7.00 9.26
CA ALA A 155 -15.07 -6.80 10.57
C ALA A 155 -13.78 -7.58 10.75
N MET A 156 -12.88 -7.05 11.58
CA MET A 156 -11.63 -7.66 11.98
C MET A 156 -11.77 -8.25 13.38
N LEU A 157 -11.27 -9.47 13.55
CA LEU A 157 -11.13 -10.18 14.82
C LEU A 157 -9.66 -10.35 15.18
N HIS A 158 -9.35 -10.48 16.44
CA HIS A 158 -8.04 -11.00 16.84
C HIS A 158 -7.91 -12.48 16.42
N SER A 159 -6.71 -12.89 16.00
CA SER A 159 -6.45 -14.27 15.54
C SER A 159 -6.84 -15.33 16.59
N SER A 160 -6.70 -15.04 17.89
CA SER A 160 -7.12 -15.94 18.98
C SER A 160 -8.62 -16.18 18.99
N GLU A 161 -9.43 -15.15 18.71
CA GLU A 161 -10.89 -15.28 18.64
C GLU A 161 -11.31 -16.02 17.36
N ALA A 162 -10.70 -15.70 16.23
CA ALA A 162 -10.94 -16.41 14.96
C ALA A 162 -10.66 -17.92 15.10
N VAL A 163 -9.54 -18.30 15.74
CA VAL A 163 -9.20 -19.70 16.00
C VAL A 163 -10.23 -20.36 16.94
N LYS A 164 -10.70 -19.66 18.00
CA LYS A 164 -11.75 -20.17 18.89
C LYS A 164 -13.05 -20.45 18.13
N LEU A 165 -13.48 -19.54 17.25
CA LEU A 165 -14.68 -19.73 16.43
C LEU A 165 -14.62 -21.04 15.63
N VAL A 166 -13.52 -21.25 14.92
CA VAL A 166 -13.34 -22.45 14.09
C VAL A 166 -13.22 -23.70 14.95
N LYS A 167 -12.42 -23.65 16.03
CA LYS A 167 -12.19 -24.78 16.94
C LYS A 167 -13.49 -25.23 17.65
N ASN A 168 -14.32 -24.29 18.08
CA ASN A 168 -15.57 -24.58 18.78
C ASN A 168 -16.72 -24.93 17.83
N GLY A 169 -16.50 -24.82 16.51
CA GLY A 169 -17.52 -25.11 15.50
C GLY A 169 -18.70 -24.14 15.56
N ALA A 170 -18.41 -22.85 15.80
CA ALA A 170 -19.42 -21.80 15.81
C ALA A 170 -20.28 -21.84 14.53
N LYS A 171 -21.58 -21.73 14.65
CA LYS A 171 -22.51 -21.89 13.55
C LYS A 171 -23.15 -20.60 13.10
N GLN A 172 -23.64 -19.80 14.04
CA GLN A 172 -24.38 -18.58 13.75
C GLN A 172 -23.58 -17.34 14.14
N ILE A 173 -23.43 -16.45 13.18
CA ILE A 173 -22.78 -15.15 13.37
C ILE A 173 -23.84 -14.08 13.17
N LYS A 174 -23.82 -13.07 14.03
CA LYS A 174 -24.54 -11.81 13.86
C LYS A 174 -23.53 -10.66 13.96
N LEU A 175 -23.53 -9.80 12.95
CA LEU A 175 -22.70 -8.59 12.89
C LEU A 175 -23.60 -7.38 12.78
N GLU A 176 -23.44 -6.44 13.69
CA GLU A 176 -24.15 -5.15 13.73
C GLU A 176 -23.13 -4.03 13.60
N ILE A 177 -23.35 -3.09 12.69
CA ILE A 177 -22.45 -1.96 12.45
C ILE A 177 -23.30 -0.70 12.35
N LYS A 178 -22.91 0.32 13.10
CA LYS A 178 -23.41 1.68 12.98
C LYS A 178 -22.25 2.62 12.71
N GLN A 179 -22.28 3.28 11.54
CA GLN A 179 -21.23 4.21 11.13
C GLN A 179 -21.80 5.36 10.35
N LYS A 180 -21.06 6.47 10.34
CA LYS A 180 -21.28 7.61 9.47
C LYS A 180 -20.22 7.59 8.36
N GLU A 181 -20.65 7.53 7.11
CA GLU A 181 -19.78 7.65 5.95
C GLU A 181 -19.83 9.08 5.40
N TYR A 182 -18.68 9.61 4.97
CA TYR A 182 -18.57 10.96 4.43
C TYR A 182 -17.37 11.10 3.50
N ASP A 183 -17.36 12.17 2.71
CA ASP A 183 -16.19 12.56 1.92
C ASP A 183 -15.26 13.41 2.78
N GLY A 184 -14.05 12.92 2.98
CA GLY A 184 -12.94 13.64 3.58
C GLY A 184 -11.95 14.15 2.52
N GLU A 185 -10.90 14.77 2.98
CA GLU A 185 -9.82 15.31 2.14
C GLU A 185 -8.47 14.87 2.68
N SER A 186 -7.56 14.50 1.79
CA SER A 186 -6.14 14.30 2.05
C SER A 186 -5.33 15.12 1.05
N HIS A 187 -4.01 15.20 1.23
CA HIS A 187 -3.17 16.10 0.46
C HIS A 187 -1.86 15.43 0.05
N ASN A 188 -1.39 15.71 -1.16
CA ASN A 188 0.01 15.55 -1.50
C ASN A 188 0.76 16.85 -1.21
N VAL A 189 2.00 16.74 -0.72
CA VAL A 189 2.92 17.87 -0.61
C VAL A 189 3.88 17.81 -1.79
N ILE A 190 3.90 18.84 -2.62
CA ILE A 190 4.74 18.89 -3.81
C ILE A 190 5.77 20.01 -3.68
N ALA A 191 7.04 19.67 -3.83
CA ALA A 191 8.13 20.64 -3.87
C ALA A 191 9.02 20.40 -5.11
N GLU A 192 9.57 21.46 -5.70
CA GLU A 192 10.22 21.37 -6.99
C GLU A 192 11.56 22.13 -7.04
N LEU A 193 12.56 21.44 -7.59
CA LEU A 193 13.83 22.03 -7.98
C LEU A 193 13.91 21.97 -9.52
N PRO A 194 13.86 23.11 -10.24
CA PRO A 194 13.88 23.12 -11.69
C PRO A 194 15.24 22.65 -12.25
N GLY A 195 15.19 21.96 -13.39
CA GLY A 195 16.37 21.57 -14.16
C GLY A 195 16.55 22.40 -15.42
N LYS A 196 17.64 22.12 -16.17
CA LYS A 196 17.90 22.73 -17.49
C LYS A 196 16.91 22.24 -18.56
N ARG A 197 16.31 21.06 -18.35
CA ARG A 197 15.32 20.43 -19.24
C ARG A 197 13.93 20.60 -18.66
N ASP A 198 12.93 20.64 -19.50
CA ASP A 198 11.51 20.58 -19.13
C ASP A 198 11.07 19.11 -18.94
N GLU A 199 11.85 18.36 -18.17
CA GLU A 199 11.63 16.95 -17.85
C GLU A 199 11.96 16.70 -16.37
N TRP A 200 11.22 15.78 -15.74
CA TRP A 200 11.23 15.60 -14.30
C TRP A 200 11.60 14.18 -13.86
N ILE A 201 12.40 14.08 -12.82
CA ILE A 201 12.49 12.88 -11.96
C ILE A 201 11.61 13.14 -10.74
N VAL A 202 10.60 12.31 -10.54
CA VAL A 202 9.72 12.38 -9.36
C VAL A 202 10.30 11.48 -8.27
N LEU A 203 10.51 12.05 -7.08
CA LEU A 203 10.88 11.32 -5.86
C LEU A 203 9.66 11.29 -4.97
N SER A 204 9.21 10.11 -4.56
CA SER A 204 7.98 9.94 -3.78
C SER A 204 8.21 9.17 -2.48
N ALA A 205 7.42 9.46 -1.46
CA ALA A 205 7.27 8.72 -0.21
C ALA A 205 5.93 9.10 0.41
N HIS A 206 5.22 8.18 1.03
CA HIS A 206 4.00 8.55 1.75
C HIS A 206 4.29 9.01 3.17
N TYR A 207 3.36 9.75 3.74
CA TYR A 207 3.49 10.26 5.10
C TYR A 207 2.30 9.89 5.99
N ASP A 208 1.20 9.37 5.43
CA ASP A 208 0.09 8.87 6.23
C ASP A 208 0.40 7.53 6.91
N THR A 209 -0.34 7.21 7.95
CA THR A 209 -0.17 6.00 8.75
C THR A 209 -1.45 5.19 8.81
N THR A 210 -1.33 3.92 9.24
CA THR A 210 -2.50 3.16 9.70
C THR A 210 -2.99 3.66 11.06
N SER A 211 -4.15 3.20 11.52
CA SER A 211 -4.85 3.75 12.69
C SER A 211 -4.13 3.54 14.04
N LEU A 212 -3.11 2.71 14.09
CA LEU A 212 -2.35 2.40 15.30
C LEU A 212 -0.89 2.81 15.20
N SER A 213 -0.38 3.05 14.00
CA SER A 213 1.03 3.33 13.73
C SER A 213 1.37 4.81 13.92
N HIS A 214 2.54 5.10 14.47
CA HIS A 214 3.15 6.43 14.39
C HIS A 214 3.90 6.62 13.06
N GLY A 215 4.10 5.53 12.28
CA GLY A 215 4.68 5.58 10.95
C GLY A 215 6.13 6.01 10.89
N ALA A 216 6.93 5.76 11.93
CA ALA A 216 8.31 6.19 11.92
C ALA A 216 9.12 5.47 10.82
N TYR A 217 8.96 4.15 10.74
CA TYR A 217 9.57 3.34 9.70
C TYR A 217 8.70 3.34 8.44
N ASP A 218 7.40 3.16 8.58
CA ASP A 218 6.40 3.11 7.50
C ASP A 218 5.43 4.32 7.59
N ASN A 219 5.73 5.54 7.00
CA ASN A 219 6.89 5.76 6.16
C ASN A 219 7.46 7.19 6.30
N MET A 220 7.48 7.76 7.53
CA MET A 220 8.21 9.00 7.78
C MET A 220 9.71 8.86 7.48
N SER A 221 10.24 7.64 7.47
CA SER A 221 11.61 7.35 7.06
C SER A 221 11.87 7.74 5.61
N GLY A 222 10.96 7.40 4.70
CA GLY A 222 11.02 7.82 3.30
C GLY A 222 10.89 9.33 3.15
N CYS A 223 9.99 9.96 3.91
CA CYS A 223 9.85 11.42 3.93
C CYS A 223 11.14 12.13 4.39
N ALA A 224 11.76 11.64 5.45
CA ALA A 224 13.05 12.12 5.90
C ALA A 224 14.14 11.93 4.83
N GLY A 225 14.08 10.81 4.10
CA GLY A 225 14.93 10.53 2.95
C GLY A 225 14.79 11.57 1.84
N LEU A 226 13.55 11.90 1.45
CA LEU A 226 13.28 12.94 0.45
C LEU A 226 13.81 14.31 0.88
N LEU A 227 13.57 14.70 2.13
CA LEU A 227 14.07 15.97 2.66
C LEU A 227 15.61 16.00 2.70
N GLY A 228 16.25 14.87 3.05
CA GLY A 228 17.71 14.74 3.03
C GLY A 228 18.31 14.86 1.62
N ILE A 229 17.67 14.27 0.62
CA ILE A 229 18.06 14.42 -0.80
C ILE A 229 17.85 15.86 -1.27
N MET A 230 16.71 16.46 -0.93
CA MET A 230 16.41 17.87 -1.28
C MET A 230 17.49 18.80 -0.76
N GLU A 231 17.88 18.67 0.50
CA GLU A 231 18.93 19.49 1.12
C GLU A 231 20.27 19.37 0.39
N GLN A 232 20.61 18.20 -0.09
CA GLN A 232 21.88 17.96 -0.80
C GLN A 232 21.83 18.39 -2.28
N MET A 233 20.62 18.49 -2.89
CA MET A 233 20.46 18.79 -4.30
C MET A 233 20.12 20.25 -4.60
N LYS A 234 19.60 21.01 -3.63
CA LYS A 234 19.07 22.37 -3.83
C LYS A 234 20.09 23.38 -4.39
N GLU A 235 21.38 23.19 -4.11
CA GLU A 235 22.44 24.08 -4.60
C GLU A 235 23.15 23.54 -5.87
N LYS A 236 22.67 22.41 -6.41
CA LYS A 236 23.31 21.78 -7.57
C LYS A 236 22.65 22.22 -8.88
N GLU A 237 23.46 22.35 -9.91
CA GLU A 237 22.91 22.45 -11.28
C GLU A 237 22.30 21.12 -11.70
N LEU A 238 21.01 21.13 -12.04
CA LEU A 238 20.24 19.96 -12.43
C LEU A 238 20.02 19.93 -13.94
N ASN A 239 20.17 18.78 -14.58
CA ASN A 239 19.76 18.57 -15.97
C ASN A 239 18.26 18.32 -16.04
N TYR A 240 17.72 17.41 -15.21
CA TYR A 240 16.31 17.15 -15.05
C TYR A 240 15.82 17.85 -13.80
N GLY A 241 14.61 18.41 -13.83
CA GLY A 241 13.97 18.87 -12.61
C GLY A 241 13.77 17.73 -11.62
N LEU A 242 13.83 18.03 -10.34
CA LEU A 242 13.46 17.10 -9.26
C LEU A 242 12.13 17.56 -8.66
N ARG A 243 11.15 16.67 -8.67
CA ARG A 243 9.86 16.87 -8.03
C ARG A 243 9.76 15.92 -6.84
N PHE A 244 9.73 16.50 -5.65
CA PHE A 244 9.55 15.78 -4.39
C PHE A 244 8.06 15.73 -4.10
N MET A 245 7.54 14.52 -3.92
CA MET A 245 6.13 14.27 -3.67
C MET A 245 5.97 13.46 -2.39
N PHE A 246 5.47 14.10 -1.34
CA PHE A 246 5.06 13.42 -0.13
C PHE A 246 3.58 13.07 -0.29
N CYS A 247 3.29 11.79 -0.38
CA CYS A 247 1.96 11.29 -0.73
C CYS A 247 1.11 11.11 0.52
N GLY A 248 -0.10 11.63 0.51
CA GLY A 248 -1.10 11.29 1.51
C GLY A 248 -1.89 10.04 1.13
N SER A 249 -2.48 9.39 2.12
CA SER A 249 -3.43 8.29 1.94
C SER A 249 -2.91 7.10 1.10
N GLU A 250 -1.64 6.76 1.22
CA GLU A 250 -1.06 5.56 0.62
C GLU A 250 -1.69 4.31 1.21
N GLU A 251 -1.80 4.27 2.54
CA GLU A 251 -2.30 3.16 3.34
C GLU A 251 -3.77 2.79 3.02
N ARG A 252 -4.50 3.69 2.41
CA ARG A 252 -5.85 3.45 1.89
C ARG A 252 -5.89 3.04 0.41
N GLY A 253 -4.75 2.74 -0.16
CA GLY A 253 -4.62 2.19 -1.50
C GLY A 253 -4.02 3.14 -2.53
N LEU A 254 -2.92 3.78 -2.21
CA LEU A 254 -2.14 4.65 -3.09
C LEU A 254 -2.93 5.86 -3.57
N LEU A 255 -3.81 6.44 -2.70
CA LEU A 255 -4.76 7.44 -3.16
C LEU A 255 -4.08 8.73 -3.60
N GLY A 256 -3.04 9.19 -2.88
CA GLY A 256 -2.30 10.39 -3.22
C GLY A 256 -1.57 10.28 -4.55
N SER A 257 -0.79 9.23 -4.75
CA SER A 257 -0.09 9.00 -6.01
C SER A 257 -1.03 8.77 -7.19
N LYS A 258 -2.16 8.10 -6.99
CA LYS A 258 -3.23 7.96 -7.99
C LYS A 258 -3.88 9.30 -8.34
N ALA A 259 -4.17 10.13 -7.33
CA ALA A 259 -4.72 11.47 -7.54
C ALA A 259 -3.75 12.33 -8.34
N TYR A 260 -2.47 12.34 -7.96
CA TYR A 260 -1.44 13.05 -8.68
C TYR A 260 -1.36 12.63 -10.18
N VAL A 261 -1.26 11.34 -10.44
CA VAL A 261 -1.18 10.81 -11.83
C VAL A 261 -2.43 11.12 -12.64
N ARG A 262 -3.62 11.13 -12.04
CA ARG A 262 -4.86 11.53 -12.68
C ARG A 262 -4.89 13.04 -13.01
N ASP A 263 -4.56 13.86 -12.03
CA ASP A 263 -4.74 15.32 -12.13
C ASP A 263 -3.65 15.98 -12.98
N HIS A 264 -2.48 15.34 -13.10
CA HIS A 264 -1.34 15.77 -13.93
C HIS A 264 -1.18 14.95 -15.21
N GLU A 265 -2.24 14.33 -15.74
CA GLU A 265 -2.15 13.44 -16.91
C GLU A 265 -1.47 14.09 -18.12
N ALA A 266 -1.71 15.39 -18.35
CA ALA A 266 -1.11 16.16 -19.45
C ALA A 266 0.42 16.38 -19.29
N GLU A 267 0.96 16.24 -18.06
CA GLU A 267 2.37 16.45 -17.77
C GLU A 267 3.17 15.13 -17.65
N LEU A 268 2.48 13.99 -17.62
CA LEU A 268 3.11 12.69 -17.36
C LEU A 268 4.19 12.34 -18.40
N GLU A 269 4.08 12.83 -19.63
CA GLU A 269 5.08 12.61 -20.66
C GLU A 269 6.43 13.27 -20.34
N LYS A 270 6.44 14.31 -19.49
CA LYS A 270 7.65 14.98 -19.01
C LYS A 270 8.31 14.26 -17.85
N ILE A 271 7.62 13.30 -17.22
CA ILE A 271 8.20 12.50 -16.12
C ILE A 271 8.98 11.35 -16.71
N VAL A 272 10.28 11.34 -16.45
CA VAL A 272 11.22 10.38 -17.04
C VAL A 272 11.49 9.19 -16.15
N LEU A 273 11.32 9.36 -14.85
CA LEU A 273 11.54 8.33 -13.82
C LEU A 273 10.79 8.69 -12.55
N ASN A 274 10.21 7.72 -11.89
CA ASN A 274 9.81 7.82 -10.48
C ASN A 274 10.75 7.01 -9.60
N ILE A 275 11.19 7.59 -8.49
CA ILE A 275 11.99 6.94 -7.43
C ILE A 275 11.20 7.05 -6.14
N ASN A 276 10.73 5.94 -5.64
CA ASN A 276 9.96 5.86 -4.41
C ASN A 276 10.81 5.34 -3.26
N LEU A 277 10.68 5.97 -2.09
CA LEU A 277 11.32 5.57 -0.85
C LEU A 277 10.27 5.09 0.13
N ASP A 278 10.40 3.83 0.55
CA ASP A 278 9.36 3.23 1.37
C ASP A 278 9.99 2.23 2.35
N MET A 279 9.97 2.60 3.65
CA MET A 279 10.62 1.87 4.74
C MET A 279 12.16 1.82 4.61
N ILE A 280 12.84 2.85 5.04
CA ILE A 280 14.32 2.92 5.04
C ILE A 280 14.88 3.20 6.44
N GLY A 281 16.17 3.09 6.64
CA GLY A 281 16.87 3.61 7.82
C GLY A 281 16.69 2.83 9.13
N THR A 282 16.11 1.64 9.13
CA THR A 282 16.04 0.77 10.32
C THR A 282 17.41 0.11 10.62
N TYR A 283 17.65 -0.28 11.89
CA TYR A 283 18.92 -0.90 12.34
C TYR A 283 19.31 -2.14 11.56
N MET A 284 18.36 -2.97 11.18
CA MET A 284 18.57 -4.22 10.46
C MET A 284 17.61 -4.31 9.28
N GLY A 285 18.02 -5.02 8.26
CA GLY A 285 17.15 -5.24 7.11
C GLY A 285 17.93 -5.42 5.81
N LYS A 286 17.28 -6.06 4.85
CA LYS A 286 17.81 -6.25 3.51
C LYS A 286 17.39 -5.05 2.65
N PHE A 287 18.39 -4.35 2.10
CA PHE A 287 18.12 -3.28 1.17
C PHE A 287 17.70 -3.84 -0.19
N ILE A 288 16.58 -3.40 -0.71
CA ILE A 288 16.02 -3.85 -1.99
C ILE A 288 15.78 -2.67 -2.94
N ALA A 289 15.83 -2.96 -4.24
CA ALA A 289 15.33 -2.10 -5.30
C ALA A 289 14.35 -2.92 -6.16
N CYS A 290 13.07 -2.58 -6.11
CA CYS A 290 12.05 -3.20 -6.94
C CYS A 290 11.77 -2.30 -8.14
N VAL A 291 12.11 -2.78 -9.33
CA VAL A 291 12.13 -1.99 -10.56
C VAL A 291 10.93 -2.32 -11.42
N SER A 292 9.99 -1.40 -11.53
CA SER A 292 8.85 -1.46 -12.46
C SER A 292 9.22 -0.79 -13.78
N ALA A 293 10.21 -1.36 -14.47
CA ALA A 293 10.76 -0.88 -15.75
C ALA A 293 11.49 -2.04 -16.46
N GLU A 294 12.25 -1.72 -17.52
CA GLU A 294 13.13 -2.70 -18.14
C GLU A 294 14.20 -3.23 -17.19
N GLU A 295 14.55 -4.51 -17.35
CA GLU A 295 15.55 -5.21 -16.56
C GLU A 295 16.92 -4.49 -16.53
N LYS A 296 17.24 -3.77 -17.60
CA LYS A 296 18.45 -2.95 -17.69
C LYS A 296 18.57 -1.92 -16.56
N LEU A 297 17.45 -1.36 -16.07
CA LEU A 297 17.48 -0.44 -14.95
C LEU A 297 17.84 -1.17 -13.64
N SER A 298 17.34 -2.39 -13.45
CA SER A 298 17.71 -3.23 -12.31
C SER A 298 19.22 -3.58 -12.32
N HIS A 299 19.75 -3.95 -13.49
CA HIS A 299 21.18 -4.21 -13.63
C HIS A 299 22.03 -2.96 -13.38
N TYR A 300 21.58 -1.80 -13.89
CA TYR A 300 22.25 -0.53 -13.66
C TYR A 300 22.32 -0.17 -12.18
N ILE A 301 21.21 -0.29 -11.44
CA ILE A 301 21.17 -0.06 -9.99
C ILE A 301 22.12 -1.01 -9.25
N SER A 302 22.13 -2.29 -9.62
CA SER A 302 23.04 -3.28 -9.03
C SER A 302 24.51 -2.92 -9.25
N TYR A 303 24.84 -2.48 -10.47
CA TYR A 303 26.18 -2.05 -10.82
C TYR A 303 26.63 -0.80 -10.02
N MET A 304 25.78 0.21 -9.96
CA MET A 304 26.05 1.42 -9.18
C MET A 304 26.28 1.13 -7.70
N ALA A 305 25.46 0.25 -7.15
CA ALA A 305 25.57 -0.15 -5.75
C ALA A 305 26.88 -0.89 -5.47
N ALA A 306 27.29 -1.77 -6.40
CA ALA A 306 28.56 -2.50 -6.31
C ALA A 306 29.79 -1.57 -6.38
N GLU A 307 29.75 -0.51 -7.21
CA GLU A 307 30.84 0.47 -7.30
C GLU A 307 31.12 1.19 -5.97
N VAL A 308 30.10 1.33 -5.14
CA VAL A 308 30.23 2.01 -3.83
C VAL A 308 30.27 1.05 -2.65
N GLY A 309 30.29 -0.26 -2.92
CA GLY A 309 30.28 -1.29 -1.87
C GLY A 309 29.00 -1.33 -1.05
N PHE A 310 27.84 -0.90 -1.63
CA PHE A 310 26.55 -0.91 -0.95
C PHE A 310 25.74 -2.15 -1.38
N PRO A 311 25.37 -3.04 -0.43
CA PRO A 311 24.62 -4.24 -0.79
C PRO A 311 23.16 -3.90 -1.14
N VAL A 312 22.73 -4.15 -2.36
CA VAL A 312 21.35 -4.02 -2.81
C VAL A 312 20.88 -5.31 -3.50
N ALA A 313 19.66 -5.73 -3.20
CA ALA A 313 18.99 -6.77 -3.96
C ALA A 313 18.01 -6.11 -4.95
N SER A 314 18.48 -5.88 -6.17
CA SER A 314 17.67 -5.32 -7.24
C SER A 314 16.98 -6.42 -8.03
N LYS A 315 15.70 -6.22 -8.34
CA LYS A 315 14.89 -7.13 -9.17
C LYS A 315 13.84 -6.36 -9.94
N THR A 316 13.47 -6.86 -11.10
CA THR A 316 12.30 -6.39 -11.85
C THR A 316 11.02 -6.95 -11.22
N GLY A 317 10.02 -6.09 -11.04
CA GLY A 317 8.73 -6.44 -10.47
C GLY A 317 7.96 -5.22 -10.00
N VAL A 318 6.82 -5.46 -9.38
CA VAL A 318 6.00 -4.41 -8.75
C VAL A 318 6.13 -4.53 -7.25
N TYR A 319 6.48 -3.44 -6.59
CA TYR A 319 6.34 -3.23 -5.17
C TYR A 319 5.11 -2.34 -4.97
N SER A 320 4.10 -2.84 -4.27
CA SER A 320 2.84 -2.10 -4.08
C SER A 320 3.09 -0.88 -3.20
N SER A 321 3.41 0.24 -3.83
CA SER A 321 3.66 1.53 -3.20
C SER A 321 3.44 2.66 -4.21
N ASP A 322 3.73 3.92 -3.86
CA ASP A 322 3.47 5.11 -4.69
C ASP A 322 4.17 5.14 -6.06
N SER A 323 5.11 4.23 -6.31
CA SER A 323 5.67 4.03 -7.65
C SER A 323 4.70 3.35 -8.62
N THR A 324 3.73 2.57 -8.11
CA THR A 324 2.83 1.76 -8.94
C THR A 324 1.97 2.58 -9.89
N PRO A 325 1.29 3.68 -9.48
CA PRO A 325 0.49 4.50 -10.41
C PRO A 325 1.30 5.11 -11.55
N PHE A 326 2.56 5.46 -11.31
CA PHE A 326 3.46 5.93 -12.38
C PHE A 326 3.81 4.80 -13.36
N ALA A 327 4.14 3.63 -12.84
CA ALA A 327 4.42 2.45 -13.66
C ALA A 327 3.22 2.04 -14.52
N ASP A 328 1.98 2.12 -13.99
CA ASP A 328 0.74 1.86 -14.74
C ASP A 328 0.54 2.79 -15.93
N LYS A 329 1.06 4.03 -15.85
CA LYS A 329 1.08 4.99 -16.97
C LYS A 329 2.28 4.81 -17.89
N GLY A 330 3.12 3.81 -17.66
CA GLY A 330 4.30 3.50 -18.48
C GLY A 330 5.50 4.39 -18.19
N ILE A 331 5.52 5.03 -17.02
CA ILE A 331 6.69 5.77 -16.54
C ILE A 331 7.59 4.77 -15.82
N PRO A 332 8.89 4.67 -16.18
CA PRO A 332 9.83 3.84 -15.42
C PRO A 332 9.80 4.20 -13.94
N ALA A 333 9.72 3.19 -13.07
CA ALA A 333 9.62 3.43 -11.64
C ALA A 333 10.49 2.45 -10.85
N VAL A 334 11.01 2.89 -9.70
CA VAL A 334 11.75 2.05 -8.77
C VAL A 334 11.34 2.38 -7.34
N SER A 335 11.03 1.35 -6.56
CA SER A 335 10.86 1.47 -5.11
C SER A 335 12.07 0.91 -4.39
N PHE A 336 12.63 1.72 -3.52
CA PHE A 336 13.69 1.33 -2.61
C PHE A 336 13.14 1.13 -1.21
N ALA A 337 13.58 0.06 -0.55
CA ALA A 337 13.24 -0.23 0.83
C ALA A 337 14.37 -0.95 1.55
N ARG A 338 14.43 -0.84 2.88
CA ARG A 338 15.25 -1.68 3.76
C ARG A 338 14.32 -2.58 4.55
N ILE A 339 14.00 -3.74 4.00
CA ILE A 339 13.03 -4.67 4.58
C ILE A 339 13.61 -5.36 5.81
N ALA A 340 13.10 -5.01 6.97
CA ALA A 340 13.35 -5.67 8.24
C ALA A 340 12.30 -6.76 8.53
N GLY A 341 12.63 -7.69 9.42
CA GLY A 341 11.62 -8.61 9.96
C GLY A 341 10.67 -7.91 10.91
N GLY A 342 9.40 -8.30 10.93
CA GLY A 342 8.38 -7.70 11.80
C GLY A 342 8.66 -7.83 13.31
N ASN A 343 9.62 -8.63 13.71
CA ASN A 343 10.13 -8.71 15.08
C ASN A 343 11.25 -7.70 15.37
N VAL A 344 11.71 -6.95 14.38
CA VAL A 344 12.77 -5.92 14.49
C VAL A 344 12.20 -4.53 14.26
N ALA A 345 11.45 -4.36 13.17
CA ALA A 345 10.74 -3.13 12.85
C ALA A 345 9.34 -3.52 12.34
N PRO A 346 8.38 -3.68 13.24
CA PRO A 346 6.99 -3.97 12.88
C PRO A 346 6.33 -2.74 12.27
N ILE A 347 5.44 -2.96 11.31
CA ILE A 347 4.64 -1.93 10.64
C ILE A 347 3.16 -2.14 10.93
N HIS A 348 2.33 -1.13 10.64
CA HIS A 348 0.87 -1.15 10.77
C HIS A 348 0.40 -1.49 12.21
N CYS A 349 1.19 -1.11 13.22
CA CYS A 349 0.89 -1.35 14.63
C CYS A 349 1.51 -0.26 15.52
N ARG A 350 1.15 -0.27 16.80
CA ARG A 350 1.64 0.70 17.80
C ARG A 350 3.15 0.67 18.07
N TYR A 351 3.89 -0.28 17.50
CA TYR A 351 5.33 -0.44 17.70
C TYR A 351 6.16 0.09 16.52
N ASP A 352 5.53 0.67 15.50
CA ASP A 352 6.21 1.43 14.48
C ASP A 352 6.53 2.84 15.01
N LEU A 353 7.55 2.90 15.84
CA LEU A 353 7.98 4.07 16.58
C LEU A 353 9.40 4.46 16.17
N LYS A 354 9.82 5.68 16.50
CA LYS A 354 11.17 6.19 16.20
C LYS A 354 12.31 5.35 16.80
N GLU A 355 12.04 4.54 17.82
CA GLU A 355 13.02 3.65 18.45
C GLU A 355 13.49 2.52 17.54
N VAL A 356 12.74 2.17 16.48
CA VAL A 356 13.15 1.17 15.48
C VAL A 356 14.08 1.78 14.42
N MET A 357 14.29 3.11 14.44
CA MET A 357 15.06 3.85 13.47
C MET A 357 16.52 4.04 13.89
N SER A 358 17.43 3.92 12.94
CA SER A 358 18.84 4.28 13.07
C SER A 358 19.15 5.50 12.21
N MET A 359 19.42 6.63 12.83
CA MET A 359 19.77 7.86 12.10
C MET A 359 21.06 7.69 11.28
N GLU A 360 22.03 6.91 11.77
CA GLU A 360 23.24 6.59 11.01
C GLU A 360 22.91 5.75 9.76
N GLN A 361 22.07 4.72 9.90
CA GLN A 361 21.68 3.88 8.79
C GLN A 361 20.81 4.65 7.79
N LEU A 362 19.89 5.50 8.27
CA LEU A 362 19.06 6.37 7.45
C LEU A 362 19.93 7.31 6.60
N GLN A 363 20.91 7.99 7.23
CA GLN A 363 21.83 8.87 6.52
C GLN A 363 22.65 8.09 5.49
N ARG A 364 23.10 6.90 5.84
CA ARG A 364 23.83 6.01 4.92
C ARG A 364 22.98 5.57 3.73
N ASP A 365 21.72 5.23 3.95
CA ASP A 365 20.79 4.86 2.88
C ASP A 365 20.57 6.06 1.94
N ILE A 366 20.42 7.28 2.50
CA ILE A 366 20.27 8.52 1.72
C ILE A 366 21.52 8.79 0.87
N ASP A 367 22.70 8.79 1.48
CA ASP A 367 23.95 9.26 0.85
C ASP A 367 24.45 8.28 -0.21
N LEU A 368 24.41 6.99 0.08
CA LEU A 368 25.06 5.98 -0.77
C LEU A 368 24.19 5.49 -1.90
N GLN A 369 22.91 5.34 -1.70
CA GLN A 369 22.05 4.75 -2.73
C GLN A 369 21.19 5.78 -3.46
N TYR A 370 20.46 6.60 -2.72
CA TYR A 370 19.47 7.49 -3.34
C TYR A 370 20.13 8.68 -4.03
N LEU A 371 20.98 9.38 -3.32
CA LEU A 371 21.67 10.55 -3.88
C LEU A 371 22.50 10.18 -5.11
N ARG A 372 23.22 9.05 -5.07
CA ARG A 372 23.99 8.61 -6.23
C ARG A 372 23.10 8.21 -7.39
N THR A 373 22.00 7.50 -7.16
CA THR A 373 21.04 7.17 -8.21
C THR A 373 20.52 8.45 -8.86
N VAL A 374 20.10 9.43 -8.09
CA VAL A 374 19.63 10.73 -8.59
C VAL A 374 20.74 11.47 -9.36
N LEU A 375 21.96 11.55 -8.80
CA LEU A 375 23.09 12.23 -9.45
C LEU A 375 23.49 11.58 -10.77
N GLN A 376 23.52 10.26 -10.84
CA GLN A 376 23.88 9.56 -12.08
C GLN A 376 22.76 9.63 -13.14
N MET A 377 21.49 9.60 -12.72
CA MET A 377 20.37 9.86 -13.63
C MET A 377 20.43 11.28 -14.20
N GLN A 378 20.87 12.27 -13.42
CA GLN A 378 21.13 13.63 -13.89
C GLN A 378 22.21 13.70 -15.02
N GLN A 379 23.16 12.78 -15.03
CA GLN A 379 24.24 12.72 -16.02
C GLN A 379 23.85 11.93 -17.28
N SER A 380 22.83 11.09 -17.21
CA SER A 380 22.47 10.13 -18.26
C SER A 380 21.53 10.73 -19.30
N ALA A 381 22.08 11.46 -20.26
CA ALA A 381 21.32 12.12 -21.33
C ALA A 381 20.56 11.15 -22.28
N ARG A 382 20.82 9.84 -22.26
CA ARG A 382 20.32 8.86 -23.24
C ARG A 382 19.47 7.72 -22.68
N LEU A 383 19.27 7.64 -21.36
CA LEU A 383 18.48 6.54 -20.74
C LEU A 383 17.00 6.58 -21.12
N GLN A 384 16.48 7.75 -21.48
CA GLN A 384 15.06 7.99 -21.73
C GLN A 384 14.50 7.32 -22.97
N GLU A 385 15.19 7.43 -24.12
CA GLU A 385 14.66 6.87 -25.36
C GLU A 385 14.59 5.34 -25.35
N ARG A 386 15.45 4.70 -24.56
CA ARG A 386 15.49 3.23 -24.41
C ARG A 386 14.46 2.69 -23.44
N TYR A 387 14.15 3.39 -22.34
CA TYR A 387 13.23 2.86 -21.29
C TYR A 387 11.76 3.14 -21.59
N ARG A 388 11.42 4.21 -22.29
CA ARG A 388 10.03 4.57 -22.66
C ARG A 388 9.32 3.57 -23.58
N LYS A 389 10.04 2.85 -24.42
CA LYS A 389 9.42 2.00 -25.45
C LYS A 389 8.84 0.68 -24.98
N ILE A 390 9.19 0.19 -23.79
CA ILE A 390 8.86 -1.17 -23.36
C ILE A 390 7.83 -1.22 -22.24
N SER A 391 7.67 -0.17 -21.42
CA SER A 391 6.78 -0.22 -20.25
C SER A 391 5.31 -0.44 -20.59
N LYS A 392 4.79 0.12 -21.68
CA LYS A 392 3.39 -0.06 -22.11
C LYS A 392 3.04 -1.51 -22.48
N SER A 393 3.99 -2.26 -23.04
CA SER A 393 3.74 -3.65 -23.46
C SER A 393 3.93 -4.67 -22.36
N SER A 394 4.84 -4.44 -21.41
CA SER A 394 5.18 -5.41 -20.36
C SER A 394 4.16 -5.43 -19.22
N LEU A 395 3.68 -4.27 -18.78
CA LEU A 395 2.64 -4.20 -17.73
C LEU A 395 1.26 -4.67 -18.24
N MET A 396 0.87 -4.29 -19.45
CA MET A 396 -0.32 -4.86 -20.10
C MET A 396 -0.20 -6.38 -20.29
N ASN A 397 0.99 -6.91 -20.60
CA ASN A 397 1.18 -8.34 -20.76
C ASN A 397 1.15 -9.10 -19.41
N ILE A 398 1.61 -8.51 -18.33
CA ILE A 398 1.53 -9.13 -16.98
C ILE A 398 0.08 -9.10 -16.46
N CYS A 399 -0.63 -7.98 -16.59
CA CYS A 399 -2.03 -7.88 -16.22
C CYS A 399 -2.93 -8.73 -17.13
N SER A 400 -2.74 -8.68 -18.46
CA SER A 400 -3.53 -9.47 -19.42
C SER A 400 -3.19 -10.97 -19.38
N ALA A 401 -1.95 -11.35 -19.06
CA ALA A 401 -1.59 -12.75 -18.86
C ALA A 401 -2.22 -13.31 -17.57
N ARG A 402 -2.24 -12.55 -16.48
CA ARG A 402 -3.00 -12.93 -15.27
C ARG A 402 -4.49 -13.03 -15.55
N GLU A 403 -5.09 -12.07 -16.26
CA GLU A 403 -6.50 -12.09 -16.62
C GLU A 403 -6.85 -13.26 -17.57
N LYS A 404 -6.00 -13.56 -18.56
CA LYS A 404 -6.16 -14.74 -19.42
C LYS A 404 -5.99 -16.07 -18.69
N ILE A 405 -5.02 -16.18 -17.80
CA ILE A 405 -4.82 -17.36 -16.98
C ILE A 405 -6.04 -17.58 -16.07
N TYR A 406 -6.54 -16.52 -15.40
CA TYR A 406 -7.73 -16.62 -14.56
C TYR A 406 -8.99 -16.99 -15.37
N LYS A 407 -9.25 -16.34 -16.51
CA LYS A 407 -10.39 -16.68 -17.39
C LYS A 407 -10.31 -18.10 -17.94
N ASN A 408 -9.11 -18.57 -18.30
CA ASN A 408 -8.94 -19.94 -18.81
C ASN A 408 -9.09 -21.00 -17.71
N ILE A 409 -8.57 -20.75 -16.51
CA ILE A 409 -8.72 -21.66 -15.37
C ILE A 409 -10.18 -21.71 -14.92
N SER A 410 -10.87 -20.59 -14.81
CA SER A 410 -12.30 -20.53 -14.48
C SER A 410 -13.17 -21.25 -15.52
N ALA A 411 -12.88 -21.09 -16.80
CA ALA A 411 -13.61 -21.78 -17.88
C ALA A 411 -13.37 -23.30 -17.91
N ILE A 412 -12.17 -23.75 -17.56
CA ILE A 412 -11.83 -25.18 -17.47
C ILE A 412 -12.49 -25.81 -16.24
N ILE A 413 -12.48 -25.13 -15.09
CA ILE A 413 -13.11 -25.61 -13.85
C ILE A 413 -14.63 -25.68 -13.99
N VAL A 414 -15.27 -24.67 -14.60
CA VAL A 414 -16.70 -24.70 -14.90
C VAL A 414 -17.06 -25.87 -15.81
N LYS A 415 -16.26 -26.15 -16.84
CA LYS A 415 -16.49 -27.35 -17.70
C LYS A 415 -16.32 -28.66 -16.94
N LEU A 416 -15.36 -28.77 -16.02
CA LEU A 416 -15.16 -29.98 -15.22
C LEU A 416 -16.25 -30.22 -14.18
N ILE A 417 -16.81 -29.16 -13.59
CA ILE A 417 -17.89 -29.27 -12.61
C ILE A 417 -19.25 -29.67 -13.29
N PHE A 418 -19.48 -29.29 -14.55
CA PHE A 418 -20.71 -29.63 -15.29
C PHE A 418 -20.61 -30.90 -16.13
N MET A 419 -19.47 -31.58 -16.16
CA MET A 419 -19.37 -32.93 -16.70
C MET A 419 -19.59 -33.95 -15.56
N GLN A 420 -20.84 -34.12 -15.13
CA GLN A 420 -21.24 -35.31 -14.36
C GLN A 420 -21.13 -36.53 -15.26
N PRO A 421 -20.40 -37.60 -14.87
CA PRO A 421 -20.59 -38.88 -15.54
C PRO A 421 -22.00 -39.38 -15.20
N GLU A 422 -22.78 -39.66 -16.24
CA GLU A 422 -23.99 -40.45 -16.08
C GLU A 422 -23.62 -41.79 -15.42
N ILE A 423 -24.09 -42.00 -14.19
CA ILE A 423 -23.97 -43.28 -13.50
C ILE A 423 -24.98 -44.19 -14.20
N PRO A 424 -24.56 -45.31 -14.83
CA PRO A 424 -25.52 -46.25 -15.38
C PRO A 424 -26.30 -46.88 -14.22
N HIS A 425 -27.60 -46.68 -14.21
CA HIS A 425 -28.49 -47.53 -13.42
C HIS A 425 -28.52 -48.93 -14.04
N GLY A 426 -28.00 -49.92 -13.31
CA GLY A 426 -28.18 -51.34 -13.67
C GLY A 426 -27.11 -52.24 -13.06
N ILE A 427 -27.36 -52.82 -11.96
CA ILE A 427 -27.49 -54.18 -11.42
C ILE A 427 -27.34 -54.14 -9.90
#